data_6e541a5d268cc5c37304523084994242
#
_entry.id   6e541a5d268cc5c37304523084994242
#
_cell.length_a   1.000
_cell.length_b   1.000
_cell.length_c   1.000
_cell.angle_alpha   90.00
_cell.angle_beta   90.00
_cell.angle_gamma   90.00
#
_symmetry.space_group_name_H-M   'P 1'
#
loop_
_entity.id
_entity.type
_entity.pdbx_description
1 polymer ?
#
loop_
_entity_poly.entity_id
_entity_poly.type
_entity_poly.pdbx_seq_one_letter_code
_entity_poly.pdbx_strand_id
1 'polypeptide(L)'
;MAKVATSAQEGKAFGYFRQNDGISFDKERRVAEAKGRVLGLANAGYHPAIPRAYVLPGESGVATISMMLDTLVAGSFASAHDALIGKKLANVLCGGAGGAAREVTEQEILDLEREAFLSLCGEAKSLERMQYMLMNNKPLRN
;
A
#
# COMPACT_ATOMS: atom_id res chain seq x y z
N MET A 1 0.76 9.53 -9.22
CA MET A 1 0.77 10.00 -7.81
C MET A 1 -0.28 9.23 -7.05
N ALA A 2 0.06 8.79 -5.84
CA ALA A 2 -0.91 8.14 -4.95
C ALA A 2 -2.01 9.14 -4.58
N LYS A 3 -3.26 8.69 -4.57
CA LYS A 3 -4.38 9.47 -4.07
C LYS A 3 -4.50 9.24 -2.57
N VAL A 4 -4.66 10.31 -1.82
CA VAL A 4 -4.90 10.29 -0.38
C VAL A 4 -6.31 10.78 -0.13
N ALA A 5 -7.09 10.01 0.61
CA ALA A 5 -8.44 10.42 0.97
C ALA A 5 -8.40 11.55 2.02
N THR A 6 -9.20 12.59 1.81
CA THR A 6 -9.34 13.73 2.74
C THR A 6 -10.49 13.53 3.73
N SER A 7 -11.31 12.51 3.52
CA SER A 7 -12.43 12.14 4.39
C SER A 7 -12.65 10.63 4.39
N ALA A 8 -13.37 10.13 5.41
CA ALA A 8 -13.75 8.72 5.47
C ALA A 8 -14.70 8.31 4.31
N GLN A 9 -15.54 9.22 3.84
CA GLN A 9 -16.41 8.99 2.69
C GLN A 9 -15.61 8.85 1.40
N GLU A 10 -14.63 9.71 1.19
CA GLU A 10 -13.73 9.62 0.05
C GLU A 10 -12.87 8.34 0.12
N GLY A 11 -12.45 7.94 1.32
CA GLY A 11 -11.77 6.66 1.55
C GLY A 11 -12.61 5.45 1.14
N LYS A 12 -13.94 5.49 1.38
CA LYS A 12 -14.88 4.47 0.87
C LYS A 12 -14.98 4.52 -0.65
N ALA A 13 -15.08 5.70 -1.24
CA ALA A 13 -15.15 5.86 -2.70
C ALA A 13 -13.89 5.36 -3.40
N PHE A 14 -12.71 5.50 -2.78
CA PHE A 14 -11.44 4.97 -3.30
C PHE A 14 -11.24 3.47 -3.03
N GLY A 15 -12.14 2.84 -2.28
CA GLY A 15 -12.05 1.43 -1.94
C GLY A 15 -11.06 1.11 -0.80
N TYR A 16 -10.59 2.11 -0.06
CA TYR A 16 -9.72 1.90 1.11
C TYR A 16 -10.50 1.31 2.29
N PHE A 17 -11.79 1.59 2.35
CA PHE A 17 -12.72 1.07 3.34
C PHE A 17 -13.86 0.32 2.65
N ARG A 18 -14.43 -0.65 3.35
CA ARG A 18 -15.65 -1.34 2.91
C ARG A 18 -16.86 -0.45 3.13
N GLN A 19 -17.93 -0.66 2.37
CA GLN A 19 -19.16 0.13 2.51
C GLN A 19 -19.76 0.04 3.93
N ASN A 20 -19.62 -1.12 4.58
CA ASN A 20 -20.15 -1.37 5.91
C ASN A 20 -19.23 -0.93 7.06
N ASP A 21 -18.04 -0.39 6.76
CA ASP A 21 -17.17 0.14 7.80
C ASP A 21 -17.80 1.37 8.45
N GLY A 22 -17.77 1.41 9.79
CA GLY A 22 -18.33 2.51 10.57
C GLY A 22 -17.50 3.77 10.42
N ILE A 23 -18.15 4.92 10.49
CA ILE A 23 -17.50 6.23 10.53
C ILE A 23 -17.88 6.87 11.86
N SER A 24 -16.88 7.26 12.65
CA SER A 24 -17.09 8.05 13.86
C SER A 24 -16.90 9.53 13.53
N PHE A 25 -17.86 10.36 13.92
CA PHE A 25 -17.81 11.81 13.74
C PHE A 25 -17.24 12.55 14.95
N ASP A 26 -17.16 11.85 16.10
CA ASP A 26 -16.65 12.40 17.34
C ASP A 26 -15.30 11.77 17.68
N LYS A 27 -14.25 12.60 17.64
CA LYS A 27 -12.88 12.18 17.93
C LYS A 27 -12.73 11.64 19.35
N GLU A 28 -13.41 12.19 20.31
CA GLU A 28 -13.30 11.80 21.72
C GLU A 28 -14.04 10.47 21.99
N ARG A 29 -15.10 10.19 21.24
CA ARG A 29 -15.92 8.99 21.42
C ARG A 29 -15.47 7.80 20.57
N ARG A 30 -14.57 7.98 19.62
CA ARG A 30 -14.17 6.93 18.65
C ARG A 30 -13.75 5.61 19.30
N VAL A 31 -13.03 5.66 20.43
CA VAL A 31 -12.61 4.44 21.15
C VAL A 31 -13.80 3.73 21.79
N ALA A 32 -14.71 4.48 22.40
CA ALA A 32 -15.93 3.92 23.01
C ALA A 32 -16.85 3.31 21.95
N GLU A 33 -17.00 3.98 20.81
CA GLU A 33 -17.78 3.48 19.67
C GLU A 33 -17.15 2.23 19.05
N ALA A 34 -15.84 2.20 18.87
CA ALA A 34 -15.11 1.04 18.38
C ALA A 34 -15.25 -0.16 19.35
N LYS A 35 -15.10 0.07 20.65
CA LYS A 35 -15.31 -0.95 21.68
C LYS A 35 -16.75 -1.51 21.65
N GLY A 36 -17.75 -0.64 21.57
CA GLY A 36 -19.15 -1.06 21.47
C GLY A 36 -19.38 -1.94 20.24
N ARG A 37 -18.82 -1.57 19.10
CA ARG A 37 -18.93 -2.36 17.87
C ARG A 37 -18.24 -3.71 17.98
N VAL A 38 -17.04 -3.78 18.56
CA VAL A 38 -16.31 -5.05 18.76
C VAL A 38 -17.07 -5.99 19.68
N LEU A 39 -17.63 -5.47 20.79
CA LEU A 39 -18.45 -6.26 21.70
C LEU A 39 -19.74 -6.75 21.01
N GLY A 40 -20.37 -5.91 20.19
CA GLY A 40 -21.53 -6.31 19.40
C GLY A 40 -21.20 -7.44 18.41
N LEU A 41 -20.08 -7.35 17.72
CA LEU A 41 -19.60 -8.41 16.81
C LEU A 41 -19.30 -9.70 17.56
N ALA A 42 -18.60 -9.63 18.69
CA ALA A 42 -18.28 -10.80 19.51
C ALA A 42 -19.56 -11.51 20.01
N ASN A 43 -20.54 -10.75 20.49
CA ASN A 43 -21.83 -11.29 20.93
C ASN A 43 -22.65 -11.86 19.77
N ALA A 44 -22.48 -11.38 18.55
CA ALA A 44 -23.11 -11.90 17.34
C ALA A 44 -22.41 -13.14 16.75
N GLY A 45 -21.39 -13.68 17.42
CA GLY A 45 -20.67 -14.87 16.96
C GLY A 45 -19.70 -14.59 15.80
N TYR A 46 -19.11 -13.41 15.77
CA TYR A 46 -18.10 -13.08 14.76
C TYR A 46 -16.92 -14.06 14.79
N HIS A 47 -16.55 -14.55 13.63
CA HIS A 47 -15.33 -15.30 13.39
C HIS A 47 -14.45 -14.54 12.39
N PRO A 48 -13.12 -14.51 12.59
CA PRO A 48 -12.19 -13.96 11.60
C PRO A 48 -12.36 -14.61 10.23
N ALA A 49 -12.15 -13.84 9.17
CA ALA A 49 -12.13 -14.40 7.83
C ALA A 49 -10.99 -15.43 7.69
N ILE A 50 -11.25 -16.49 6.93
CA ILE A 50 -10.21 -17.47 6.57
C ILE A 50 -9.16 -16.75 5.71
N PRO A 51 -7.86 -16.87 6.04
CA PRO A 51 -6.80 -16.29 5.23
C PRO A 51 -6.91 -16.74 3.77
N ARG A 52 -6.76 -15.80 2.85
CA ARG A 52 -6.80 -16.08 1.41
C ARG A 52 -5.40 -16.09 0.83
N ALA A 53 -5.18 -16.96 -0.13
CA ALA A 53 -4.05 -16.86 -1.04
C ALA A 53 -4.47 -16.10 -2.31
N TYR A 54 -3.52 -15.44 -2.94
CA TYR A 54 -3.71 -14.64 -4.14
C TYR A 54 -2.83 -15.19 -5.25
N VAL A 55 -3.39 -15.44 -6.43
CA VAL A 55 -2.57 -15.80 -7.59
C VAL A 55 -1.98 -14.51 -8.16
N LEU A 56 -0.66 -14.36 -8.05
CA LEU A 56 0.07 -13.19 -8.50
C LEU A 56 1.00 -13.54 -9.66
N PRO A 57 1.24 -12.60 -10.61
CA PRO A 57 1.88 -12.89 -11.89
C PRO A 57 3.38 -13.17 -11.83
N GLY A 58 4.03 -12.92 -10.69
CA GLY A 58 5.47 -13.13 -10.54
C GLY A 58 6.31 -12.27 -11.50
N GLU A 59 7.38 -12.85 -12.02
CA GLU A 59 8.38 -12.15 -12.84
C GLU A 59 7.79 -11.45 -14.08
N SER A 60 6.83 -12.06 -14.75
CA SER A 60 6.20 -11.47 -15.94
C SER A 60 5.47 -10.15 -15.63
N GLY A 61 4.80 -10.08 -14.47
CA GLY A 61 4.16 -8.86 -14.00
C GLY A 61 5.17 -7.78 -13.64
N VAL A 62 6.24 -8.15 -12.93
CA VAL A 62 7.33 -7.23 -12.59
C VAL A 62 7.99 -6.68 -13.87
N ALA A 63 8.29 -7.52 -14.85
CA ALA A 63 8.88 -7.09 -16.12
C ALA A 63 7.98 -6.11 -16.88
N THR A 64 6.68 -6.40 -16.97
CA THR A 64 5.71 -5.53 -17.64
C THR A 64 5.64 -4.15 -16.98
N ILE A 65 5.49 -4.10 -15.65
CA ILE A 65 5.43 -2.82 -14.92
C ILE A 65 6.77 -2.08 -15.03
N SER A 66 7.90 -2.78 -14.95
CA SER A 66 9.24 -2.17 -15.09
C SER A 66 9.42 -1.50 -16.45
N MET A 67 9.01 -2.13 -17.52
CA MET A 67 9.05 -1.56 -18.87
C MET A 67 8.19 -0.28 -18.97
N MET A 68 7.00 -0.28 -18.37
CA MET A 68 6.15 0.93 -18.32
C MET A 68 6.83 2.06 -17.54
N LEU A 69 7.47 1.76 -16.40
CA LEU A 69 8.19 2.75 -15.60
C LEU A 69 9.40 3.32 -16.37
N ASP A 70 10.15 2.47 -17.05
CA ASP A 70 11.28 2.91 -17.88
C ASP A 70 10.84 3.82 -19.03
N THR A 71 9.66 3.55 -19.63
CA THR A 71 9.05 4.44 -20.63
C THR A 71 8.68 5.81 -20.04
N LEU A 72 8.15 5.83 -18.80
CA LEU A 72 7.84 7.10 -18.11
C LEU A 72 9.09 7.92 -17.81
N VAL A 73 10.19 7.25 -17.43
CA VAL A 73 11.49 7.92 -17.21
C VAL A 73 12.03 8.47 -18.52
N ALA A 74 12.02 7.68 -19.61
CA ALA A 74 12.47 8.11 -20.93
C ALA A 74 11.68 9.33 -21.45
N GLY A 75 10.39 9.39 -21.15
CA GLY A 75 9.52 10.53 -21.46
C GLY A 75 9.62 11.70 -20.48
N SER A 76 10.49 11.65 -19.48
CA SER A 76 10.63 12.67 -18.42
C SER A 76 9.34 12.88 -17.57
N PHE A 77 8.43 11.91 -17.54
CA PHE A 77 7.23 11.94 -16.69
C PHE A 77 7.50 11.45 -15.26
N ALA A 78 8.58 10.70 -15.07
CA ALA A 78 9.02 10.19 -13.78
C ALA A 78 10.53 10.35 -13.63
N SER A 79 11.01 10.54 -12.39
CA SER A 79 12.43 10.51 -12.08
C SER A 79 12.95 9.07 -12.03
N ALA A 80 14.28 8.89 -12.14
CA ALA A 80 14.89 7.58 -11.95
C ALA A 80 14.58 6.99 -10.55
N HIS A 81 14.45 7.86 -9.53
CA HIS A 81 14.08 7.44 -8.19
C HIS A 81 12.60 7.05 -8.07
N ASP A 82 11.70 7.71 -8.81
CA ASP A 82 10.30 7.26 -8.91
C ASP A 82 10.21 5.86 -9.53
N ALA A 83 11.02 5.59 -10.56
CA ALA A 83 11.09 4.26 -11.17
C ALA A 83 11.67 3.21 -10.21
N LEU A 84 12.68 3.55 -9.42
CA LEU A 84 13.22 2.66 -8.39
C LEU A 84 12.13 2.26 -7.39
N ILE A 85 11.40 3.23 -6.84
CA ILE A 85 10.27 2.99 -5.93
C ILE A 85 9.20 2.15 -6.62
N GLY A 86 8.85 2.50 -7.86
CA GLY A 86 7.84 1.78 -8.64
C GLY A 86 8.22 0.32 -8.90
N LYS A 87 9.50 0.03 -9.19
CA LYS A 87 9.99 -1.35 -9.39
C LYS A 87 9.95 -2.17 -8.08
N LYS A 88 10.29 -1.56 -6.93
CA LYS A 88 10.13 -2.19 -5.63
C LYS A 88 8.66 -2.51 -5.35
N LEU A 89 7.76 -1.57 -5.61
CA LEU A 89 6.33 -1.77 -5.45
C LEU A 89 5.79 -2.84 -6.41
N ALA A 90 6.25 -2.87 -7.68
CA ALA A 90 5.90 -3.92 -8.63
C ALA A 90 6.28 -5.32 -8.11
N ASN A 91 7.47 -5.45 -7.51
CA ASN A 91 7.91 -6.70 -6.91
C ASN A 91 6.94 -7.17 -5.81
N VAL A 92 6.49 -6.27 -4.92
CA VAL A 92 5.51 -6.60 -3.88
C VAL A 92 4.18 -7.02 -4.48
N LEU A 93 3.62 -6.21 -5.40
CA LEU A 93 2.30 -6.43 -5.99
C LEU A 93 2.23 -7.66 -6.88
N CYS A 94 3.36 -8.09 -7.44
CA CYS A 94 3.44 -9.28 -8.28
C CYS A 94 3.84 -10.55 -7.52
N GLY A 95 4.04 -10.48 -6.20
CA GLY A 95 4.38 -11.64 -5.37
C GLY A 95 5.85 -12.08 -5.47
N GLY A 96 6.74 -11.14 -5.81
CA GLY A 96 8.17 -11.38 -5.99
C GLY A 96 8.57 -11.53 -7.46
N ALA A 97 9.86 -11.31 -7.75
CA ALA A 97 10.43 -11.43 -9.10
C ALA A 97 10.97 -12.84 -9.42
N GLY A 98 10.72 -13.82 -8.56
CA GLY A 98 11.32 -15.15 -8.65
C GLY A 98 10.40 -16.19 -9.30
N GLY A 99 10.14 -16.11 -10.60
CA GLY A 99 9.48 -17.21 -11.32
C GLY A 99 8.11 -16.90 -11.89
N ALA A 100 7.38 -17.98 -12.23
CA ALA A 100 6.05 -17.91 -12.84
C ALA A 100 4.97 -17.44 -11.84
N ALA A 101 3.77 -17.21 -12.35
CA ALA A 101 2.60 -16.93 -11.53
C ALA A 101 2.38 -18.05 -10.51
N ARG A 102 2.16 -17.67 -9.25
CA ARG A 102 1.96 -18.61 -8.13
C ARG A 102 0.97 -18.06 -7.11
N GLU A 103 0.46 -18.94 -6.28
CA GLU A 103 -0.25 -18.54 -5.08
C GLU A 103 0.71 -17.93 -4.06
N VAL A 104 0.29 -16.81 -3.49
CA VAL A 104 1.03 -16.03 -2.48
C VAL A 104 0.08 -15.74 -1.33
N THR A 105 0.53 -15.97 -0.12
CA THR A 105 -0.21 -15.63 1.09
C THR A 105 -0.09 -14.13 1.40
N GLU A 106 -1.03 -13.60 2.19
CA GLU A 106 -0.96 -12.21 2.67
C GLU A 106 0.35 -11.96 3.45
N GLN A 107 0.79 -12.94 4.25
CA GLN A 107 2.04 -12.81 5.01
C GLN A 107 3.27 -12.69 4.10
N GLU A 108 3.34 -13.45 3.02
CA GLU A 108 4.43 -13.32 2.03
C GLU A 108 4.43 -11.94 1.37
N ILE A 109 3.25 -11.38 1.06
CA ILE A 109 3.14 -10.02 0.51
C ILE A 109 3.62 -8.97 1.52
N LEU A 110 3.25 -9.11 2.80
CA LEU A 110 3.70 -8.22 3.87
C LEU A 110 5.23 -8.32 4.11
N ASP A 111 5.80 -9.50 3.97
CA ASP A 111 7.24 -9.69 4.09
C ASP A 111 8.01 -9.03 2.93
N LEU A 112 7.50 -9.16 1.69
CA LEU A 112 8.02 -8.45 0.52
C LEU A 112 7.90 -6.92 0.67
N GLU A 113 6.77 -6.43 1.20
CA GLU A 113 6.57 -5.00 1.48
C GLU A 113 7.58 -4.48 2.50
N ARG A 114 7.78 -5.22 3.60
CA ARG A 114 8.77 -4.87 4.62
C ARG A 114 10.17 -4.80 4.05
N GLU A 115 10.58 -5.79 3.26
CA GLU A 115 11.89 -5.81 2.60
C GLU A 115 12.06 -4.62 1.66
N ALA A 116 11.06 -4.35 0.82
CA ALA A 116 11.07 -3.21 -0.09
C ALA A 116 11.18 -1.88 0.67
N PHE A 117 10.41 -1.71 1.74
CA PHE A 117 10.44 -0.51 2.58
C PHE A 117 11.80 -0.31 3.25
N LEU A 118 12.36 -1.35 3.87
CA LEU A 118 13.69 -1.29 4.50
C LEU A 118 14.78 -0.94 3.49
N SER A 119 14.71 -1.53 2.29
CA SER A 119 15.63 -1.21 1.20
C SER A 119 15.53 0.27 0.81
N LEU A 120 14.32 0.82 0.69
CA LEU A 120 14.10 2.23 0.36
C LEU A 120 14.54 3.18 1.48
N CYS A 121 14.49 2.78 2.74
CA CYS A 121 15.04 3.54 3.86
C CYS A 121 16.56 3.70 3.78
N GLY A 122 17.26 2.83 3.05
CA GLY A 122 18.70 2.96 2.77
C GLY A 122 19.03 3.94 1.64
N GLU A 123 18.03 4.41 0.89
CA GLU A 123 18.23 5.29 -0.26
C GLU A 123 18.23 6.77 0.17
N ALA A 124 19.30 7.52 -0.13
CA ALA A 124 19.44 8.93 0.23
C ALA A 124 18.24 9.78 -0.25
N LYS A 125 17.79 9.58 -1.49
CA LYS A 125 16.65 10.31 -2.05
C LYS A 125 15.32 9.98 -1.35
N SER A 126 15.14 8.75 -0.86
CA SER A 126 13.97 8.40 -0.05
C SER A 126 13.99 9.13 1.29
N LEU A 127 15.16 9.19 1.96
CA LEU A 127 15.32 9.92 3.22
C LEU A 127 15.07 11.42 3.03
N GLU A 128 15.58 12.02 1.94
CA GLU A 128 15.30 13.41 1.58
C GLU A 128 13.79 13.66 1.43
N ARG A 129 13.06 12.75 0.75
CA ARG A 129 11.60 12.85 0.58
C ARG A 129 10.87 12.78 1.92
N MET A 130 11.26 11.84 2.78
CA MET A 130 10.68 11.69 4.13
C MET A 130 10.92 12.95 4.96
N GLN A 131 12.15 13.43 5.02
CA GLN A 131 12.50 14.64 5.75
C GLN A 131 11.77 15.88 5.22
N TYR A 132 11.73 16.04 3.91
CA TYR A 132 11.03 17.16 3.28
C TYR A 132 9.53 17.15 3.59
N MET A 133 8.89 15.96 3.55
CA MET A 133 7.49 15.82 3.90
C MET A 133 7.23 16.20 5.36
N LEU A 134 8.08 15.75 6.30
CA LEU A 134 7.95 16.08 7.71
C LEU A 134 8.10 17.57 8.00
N MET A 135 9.02 18.23 7.27
CA MET A 135 9.32 19.67 7.49
C MET A 135 8.31 20.58 6.79
N ASN A 136 7.85 20.21 5.61
CA ASN A 136 7.09 21.10 4.72
C ASN A 136 5.66 20.65 4.49
N ASN A 137 5.26 19.47 4.96
CA ASN A 137 3.95 18.83 4.69
C ASN A 137 3.60 18.79 3.19
N LYS A 138 4.60 18.65 2.34
CA LYS A 138 4.49 18.59 0.87
C LYS A 138 5.41 17.51 0.32
N PRO A 139 5.02 16.83 -0.78
CA PRO A 139 5.89 15.85 -1.43
C PRO A 139 7.07 16.55 -2.13
N LEU A 140 8.27 15.97 -1.98
CA LEU A 140 9.45 16.31 -2.76
C LEU A 140 9.53 15.41 -4.00
N ARG A 141 9.91 15.98 -5.13
CA ARG A 141 10.31 15.26 -6.35
C ARG A 141 11.80 15.52 -6.60
N ASN A 142 12.62 14.49 -6.48
CA ASN A 142 14.08 14.55 -6.66
C ASN A 142 14.59 13.44 -7.59
#